data_71b4e46325abc8e9e2b451c10a7ebb5e
#
_entry.id   71b4e46325abc8e9e2b451c10a7ebb5e
#
_cell.length_a   1.000
_cell.length_b   1.000
_cell.length_c   1.000
_cell.angle_alpha   90.00
_cell.angle_beta   90.00
_cell.angle_gamma   90.00
#
_symmetry.space_group_name_H-M   'P 1'
#
loop_
_entity.id
_entity.type
_entity.pdbx_description
1 polymer ?
#
loop_
_entity_poly.entity_id
_entity_poly.type
_entity_poly.pdbx_seq_one_letter_code
_entity_poly.pdbx_strand_id
1 'polypeptide(L)'
;MVDLGKCLEVIKLANAKGRVNRRLPRATEWFCYLKLHLRLWANSPRVEFKTDLDWHDRRVLLKTRFPLAVQSDHALFECACGVIARPTHRNTPWDETKYEVAAHRFALMAERGFGVALLNDGKYGHHALGNELGISLLRSPVFPDFLADEGAQSFTYALLPFAGDWLEGGVLTEAQDLNQPLLVQTAQVTDGAWQAIATDPALAISALKPAEDGQGLVLRLYEPAGGTVNPDLRLPAGWHQGGAVNLLEEPSAQVGAMGPFAIRSVKLLRD
;
A
#
# COMPACT_ATOMS: atom_id res chain seq x y z
N MET A 1 -9.35 17.52 12.29
CA MET A 1 -8.97 18.45 11.20
C MET A 1 -7.46 18.33 11.03
N VAL A 2 -6.98 17.90 9.87
CA VAL A 2 -5.53 17.77 9.61
C VAL A 2 -5.00 19.14 9.19
N ASP A 3 -4.01 19.65 9.91
CA ASP A 3 -3.33 20.90 9.52
C ASP A 3 -2.31 20.59 8.43
N LEU A 4 -2.69 20.77 7.18
CA LEU A 4 -1.88 20.50 6.01
C LEU A 4 -0.56 21.29 5.96
N GLY A 5 -0.49 22.44 6.65
CA GLY A 5 0.75 23.22 6.75
C GLY A 5 1.84 22.59 7.60
N LYS A 6 1.51 21.59 8.43
CA LYS A 6 2.45 20.84 9.29
C LYS A 6 2.79 19.45 8.77
N CYS A 7 2.16 19.01 7.68
CA CYS A 7 2.27 17.67 7.17
C CYS A 7 3.56 17.40 6.38
N LEU A 8 4.27 18.41 5.94
CA LEU A 8 5.53 18.26 5.22
C LEU A 8 6.72 18.61 6.14
N GLU A 9 7.54 17.62 6.43
CA GLU A 9 8.76 17.80 7.21
C GLU A 9 9.99 17.43 6.36
N VAL A 10 10.92 18.37 6.23
CA VAL A 10 12.23 18.13 5.64
C VAL A 10 13.22 17.89 6.78
N ILE A 11 13.61 16.64 6.98
CA ILE A 11 14.61 16.28 7.97
C ILE A 11 15.97 16.24 7.30
N LYS A 12 16.82 17.22 7.59
CA LYS A 12 18.24 17.14 7.23
C LYS A 12 18.90 16.11 8.12
N LEU A 13 19.38 15.04 7.52
CA LEU A 13 20.20 14.05 8.24
C LEU A 13 21.46 14.76 8.76
N ALA A 14 21.58 14.85 10.08
CA ALA A 14 22.71 15.51 10.73
C ALA A 14 24.02 14.90 10.25
N ASN A 15 24.99 15.75 9.92
CA ASN A 15 26.39 15.33 9.92
C ASN A 15 26.75 14.91 11.35
N ALA A 16 27.80 14.13 11.54
CA ALA A 16 28.20 13.42 12.78
C ALA A 16 28.32 14.29 14.06
N LYS A 17 27.77 15.50 14.11
CA LYS A 17 27.75 16.43 15.26
C LYS A 17 26.37 16.79 15.78
N GLY A 18 25.30 16.08 15.41
CA GLY A 18 24.02 16.08 16.13
C GLY A 18 23.22 17.38 16.18
N ARG A 19 23.40 18.33 15.26
CA ARG A 19 22.56 19.53 15.19
C ARG A 19 21.55 19.45 14.06
N VAL A 20 20.29 19.28 14.43
CA VAL A 20 19.16 19.44 13.50
C VAL A 20 18.94 20.94 13.27
N ASN A 21 19.29 21.43 12.09
CA ASN A 21 19.03 22.80 11.71
C ASN A 21 17.66 22.89 11.00
N ARG A 22 16.64 23.43 11.68
CA ARG A 22 15.28 23.67 11.17
C ARG A 22 15.17 24.83 10.17
N ARG A 23 16.25 25.31 9.60
CA ARG A 23 16.18 26.37 8.59
C ARG A 23 16.28 25.76 7.20
N LEU A 24 15.27 26.02 6.38
CA LEU A 24 15.41 25.92 4.92
C LEU A 24 16.68 26.65 4.52
N PRO A 25 17.61 26.05 3.76
CA PRO A 25 18.84 26.74 3.39
C PRO A 25 18.50 27.98 2.58
N ARG A 26 19.15 29.09 2.92
CA ARG A 26 19.23 30.23 2.01
C ARG A 26 19.90 29.76 0.73
N ALA A 27 19.24 30.10 -0.37
CA ALA A 27 19.64 29.81 -1.73
C ALA A 27 21.16 29.93 -1.95
N THR A 28 21.78 28.80 -2.26
CA THR A 28 22.95 28.72 -3.11
C THR A 28 22.67 27.62 -4.14
N GLU A 29 22.12 28.04 -5.26
CA GLU A 29 22.22 27.47 -6.61
C GLU A 29 21.45 26.19 -6.98
N TRP A 30 20.83 25.42 -6.07
CA TRP A 30 20.00 24.29 -6.42
C TRP A 30 18.62 24.44 -5.79
N PHE A 31 17.62 24.75 -6.60
CA PHE A 31 16.24 24.87 -6.13
C PHE A 31 15.56 23.51 -6.18
N CYS A 32 15.20 22.95 -5.03
CA CYS A 32 14.22 21.89 -5.00
C CYS A 32 12.84 22.49 -5.25
N TYR A 33 12.18 22.02 -6.30
CA TYR A 33 10.80 22.41 -6.60
C TYR A 33 9.86 21.29 -6.15
N LEU A 34 8.82 21.63 -5.39
CA LEU A 34 7.81 20.69 -4.96
C LEU A 34 6.43 21.25 -5.29
N LYS A 35 5.65 20.46 -6.03
CA LYS A 35 4.26 20.75 -6.37
C LYS A 35 3.37 19.64 -5.82
N LEU A 36 2.42 20.01 -4.98
CA LEU A 36 1.47 19.11 -4.35
C LEU A 36 0.08 19.38 -4.91
N HIS A 37 -0.53 18.35 -5.51
CA HIS A 37 -1.90 18.39 -5.98
C HIS A 37 -2.76 17.56 -5.05
N LEU A 38 -3.73 18.21 -4.40
CA LEU A 38 -4.78 17.54 -3.65
C LEU A 38 -5.89 17.12 -4.60
N ARG A 39 -6.29 15.84 -4.52
CA ARG A 39 -7.36 15.27 -5.32
C ARG A 39 -8.39 14.59 -4.44
N LEU A 40 -9.65 14.85 -4.73
CA LEU A 40 -10.80 14.19 -4.13
C LEU A 40 -11.65 13.62 -5.27
N TRP A 41 -11.98 12.35 -5.18
CA TRP A 41 -12.81 11.68 -6.15
C TRP A 41 -14.24 11.53 -5.63
N ALA A 42 -15.24 11.72 -6.49
CA ALA A 42 -16.64 11.73 -6.10
C ALA A 42 -17.11 10.43 -5.41
N ASN A 43 -16.50 9.30 -5.76
CA ASN A 43 -16.91 7.96 -5.28
C ASN A 43 -15.86 7.28 -4.41
N SER A 44 -14.86 8.01 -3.92
CA SER A 44 -13.85 7.49 -2.99
C SER A 44 -13.68 8.41 -1.80
N PRO A 45 -13.61 7.88 -0.57
CA PRO A 45 -13.37 8.68 0.63
C PRO A 45 -11.90 9.11 0.77
N ARG A 46 -11.01 8.65 -0.12
CA ARG A 46 -9.58 8.93 -0.01
C ARG A 46 -9.23 10.34 -0.49
N VAL A 47 -8.32 10.97 0.24
CA VAL A 47 -7.70 12.25 -0.13
C VAL A 47 -6.32 11.97 -0.69
N GLU A 48 -6.13 12.18 -1.99
CA GLU A 48 -4.86 11.92 -2.66
C GLU A 48 -3.96 13.16 -2.66
N PHE A 49 -2.67 12.92 -2.51
CA PHE A 49 -1.58 13.88 -2.56
C PHE A 49 -0.65 13.47 -3.70
N LYS A 50 -0.93 13.92 -4.93
CA LYS A 50 0.00 13.73 -6.03
C LYS A 50 1.12 14.75 -5.90
N THR A 51 2.34 14.26 -5.79
CA THR A 51 3.54 15.06 -5.58
C THR A 51 4.43 14.97 -6.81
N ASP A 52 4.71 16.14 -7.41
CA ASP A 52 5.73 16.29 -8.42
C ASP A 52 6.85 17.14 -7.83
N LEU A 53 8.06 16.65 -7.90
CA LEU A 53 9.19 17.39 -7.36
C LEU A 53 10.43 17.24 -8.23
N ASP A 54 11.27 18.27 -8.25
CA ASP A 54 12.60 18.25 -8.80
C ASP A 54 13.58 18.43 -7.64
N TRP A 55 14.34 17.38 -7.35
CA TRP A 55 15.09 17.24 -6.10
C TRP A 55 16.59 17.28 -6.34
N HIS A 56 17.29 18.13 -5.61
CA HIS A 56 18.75 18.33 -5.73
C HIS A 56 19.49 18.35 -4.39
N ASP A 57 18.79 18.20 -3.27
CA ASP A 57 19.42 18.09 -1.95
C ASP A 57 19.98 16.68 -1.71
N ARG A 58 21.05 16.61 -0.92
CA ARG A 58 21.72 15.36 -0.55
C ARG A 58 21.74 15.17 0.96
N ARG A 59 21.74 13.92 1.43
CA ARG A 59 21.70 13.55 2.86
C ARG A 59 20.51 14.16 3.59
N VAL A 60 19.36 14.20 2.94
CA VAL A 60 18.11 14.73 3.47
C VAL A 60 17.05 13.66 3.35
N LEU A 61 16.31 13.43 4.43
CA LEU A 61 15.12 12.60 4.43
C LEU A 61 13.89 13.50 4.32
N LEU A 62 13.18 13.38 3.19
CA LEU A 62 11.89 14.03 2.99
C LEU A 62 10.79 13.10 3.46
N LYS A 63 9.97 13.55 4.39
CA LYS A 63 8.84 12.79 4.94
C LYS A 63 7.57 13.61 4.92
N THR A 64 6.44 12.91 4.89
CA THR A 64 5.15 13.48 5.30
C THR A 64 4.65 12.79 6.56
N ARG A 65 3.99 13.57 7.44
CA ARG A 65 3.53 13.11 8.75
C ARG A 65 2.10 13.59 8.96
N PHE A 66 1.25 12.72 9.46
CA PHE A 66 -0.16 12.97 9.69
C PHE A 66 -0.49 12.69 11.15
N PRO A 67 -0.63 13.74 11.98
CA PRO A 67 -1.25 13.60 13.29
C PRO A 67 -2.72 13.25 13.11
N LEU A 68 -3.15 12.16 13.71
CA LEU A 68 -4.50 11.60 13.57
C LEU A 68 -5.27 11.75 14.88
N ALA A 69 -6.59 11.90 14.77
CA ALA A 69 -7.48 11.81 15.95
C ALA A 69 -7.89 10.34 16.19
N VAL A 70 -6.90 9.44 16.16
CA VAL A 70 -7.06 8.00 16.39
C VAL A 70 -6.11 7.59 17.51
N GLN A 71 -6.59 6.82 18.47
CA GLN A 71 -5.80 6.34 19.57
C GLN A 71 -5.67 4.82 19.51
N SER A 72 -4.44 4.33 19.29
CA SER A 72 -4.15 2.91 19.20
C SER A 72 -2.74 2.63 19.72
N ASP A 73 -2.56 1.52 20.40
CA ASP A 73 -1.26 1.07 20.88
C ASP A 73 -0.45 0.33 19.81
N HIS A 74 -1.06 0.05 18.66
CA HIS A 74 -0.40 -0.53 17.50
C HIS A 74 -0.94 0.02 16.19
N ALA A 75 -0.14 -0.10 15.14
CA ALA A 75 -0.51 0.16 13.76
C ALA A 75 -0.32 -1.10 12.93
N LEU A 76 -1.12 -1.26 11.86
CA LEU A 76 -0.96 -2.35 10.90
C LEU A 76 -0.19 -1.85 9.68
N PHE A 77 0.75 -2.67 9.23
CA PHE A 77 1.59 -2.41 8.07
C PHE A 77 1.41 -3.55 7.08
N GLU A 78 1.04 -3.24 5.86
CA GLU A 78 0.90 -4.25 4.82
C GLU A 78 2.26 -4.85 4.48
N CYS A 79 2.27 -6.16 4.32
CA CYS A 79 3.39 -6.94 3.79
C CYS A 79 2.90 -7.84 2.65
N ALA A 80 3.77 -8.69 2.12
CA ALA A 80 3.38 -9.62 1.08
C ALA A 80 2.29 -10.58 1.59
N CYS A 81 1.09 -10.48 0.99
CA CYS A 81 -0.08 -11.31 1.29
C CYS A 81 -0.58 -11.24 2.74
N GLY A 82 -0.43 -10.09 3.41
CA GLY A 82 -0.92 -9.93 4.77
C GLY A 82 -0.57 -8.60 5.41
N VAL A 83 -0.74 -8.52 6.72
CA VAL A 83 -0.41 -7.35 7.53
C VAL A 83 0.39 -7.75 8.76
N ILE A 84 1.23 -6.84 9.26
CA ILE A 84 2.00 -6.99 10.50
C ILE A 84 1.59 -5.87 11.45
N ALA A 85 1.19 -6.23 12.67
CA ALA A 85 0.98 -5.29 13.76
C ALA A 85 2.32 -4.87 14.38
N ARG A 86 2.51 -3.56 14.58
CA ARG A 86 3.69 -3.00 15.25
C ARG A 86 3.25 -1.96 16.27
N PRO A 87 3.93 -1.86 17.43
CA PRO A 87 3.55 -0.90 18.46
C PRO A 87 3.74 0.55 17.98
N THR A 88 2.85 1.44 18.46
CA THR A 88 2.94 2.89 18.25
C THR A 88 3.74 3.61 19.34
N HIS A 89 4.40 2.86 20.23
CA HIS A 89 5.23 3.37 21.32
C HIS A 89 6.67 2.87 21.21
N ARG A 90 7.57 3.47 21.98
CA ARG A 90 8.99 3.09 22.05
C ARG A 90 9.37 2.72 23.48
N ASN A 91 8.66 1.75 24.05
CA ASN A 91 8.84 1.36 25.45
C ASN A 91 10.01 0.40 25.67
N THR A 92 10.58 -0.16 24.61
CA THR A 92 11.72 -1.05 24.66
C THR A 92 12.84 -0.57 23.75
N PRO A 93 14.11 -0.94 24.00
CA PRO A 93 15.21 -0.63 23.08
C PRO A 93 15.00 -1.19 21.67
N TRP A 94 14.27 -2.30 21.54
CA TRP A 94 13.89 -2.88 20.24
C TRP A 94 12.92 -1.98 19.46
N ASP A 95 11.97 -1.36 20.16
CA ASP A 95 11.00 -0.46 19.54
C ASP A 95 11.68 0.88 19.19
N GLU A 96 12.59 1.34 20.04
CA GLU A 96 13.33 2.58 19.84
C GLU A 96 14.16 2.56 18.54
N THR A 97 14.71 1.40 18.17
CA THR A 97 15.50 1.26 16.94
C THR A 97 14.69 1.21 15.65
N LYS A 98 13.35 1.04 15.74
CA LYS A 98 12.45 0.95 14.58
C LYS A 98 11.91 2.33 14.18
N TYR A 99 12.79 3.22 13.74
CA TYR A 99 12.36 4.55 13.27
C TYR A 99 11.50 4.53 12.05
N GLU A 100 11.87 3.69 11.08
CA GLU A 100 11.14 3.42 9.86
C GLU A 100 11.00 1.92 9.70
N VAL A 101 9.82 1.51 9.25
CA VAL A 101 9.50 0.11 8.98
C VAL A 101 8.94 -0.03 7.57
N ALA A 102 9.14 -1.19 6.97
CA ALA A 102 8.59 -1.44 5.64
C ALA A 102 7.09 -1.68 5.72
N ALA A 103 6.38 -1.05 4.80
CA ALA A 103 5.02 -1.43 4.41
C ALA A 103 4.91 -1.34 2.88
N HIS A 104 4.00 -2.10 2.26
CA HIS A 104 3.81 -2.05 0.82
C HIS A 104 2.85 -0.92 0.44
N ARG A 105 1.59 -1.21 0.19
CA ARG A 105 0.64 -0.24 -0.34
C ARG A 105 0.01 0.64 0.74
N PHE A 106 0.01 0.18 2.02
CA PHE A 106 -0.56 0.95 3.11
C PHE A 106 0.04 0.64 4.49
N ALA A 107 -0.12 1.62 5.38
CA ALA A 107 -0.07 1.46 6.83
C ALA A 107 -1.33 2.10 7.42
N LEU A 108 -1.85 1.60 8.52
CA LEU A 108 -3.06 2.14 9.13
C LEU A 108 -3.03 2.14 10.66
N MET A 109 -3.78 3.04 11.25
CA MET A 109 -4.14 3.05 12.66
C MET A 109 -5.65 3.04 12.80
N ALA A 110 -6.14 2.25 13.74
CA ALA A 110 -7.57 2.13 14.00
C ALA A 110 -7.85 2.05 15.50
N GLU A 111 -8.97 2.62 15.88
CA GLU A 111 -9.63 2.43 17.16
C GLU A 111 -10.99 1.76 16.95
N ARG A 112 -11.78 1.59 18.01
CA ARG A 112 -13.08 0.95 17.87
C ARG A 112 -14.01 1.75 16.97
N GLY A 113 -14.34 1.18 15.80
CA GLY A 113 -15.31 1.73 14.86
C GLY A 113 -14.81 2.80 13.89
N PHE A 114 -13.55 3.21 13.97
CA PHE A 114 -12.96 4.20 13.08
C PHE A 114 -11.45 3.99 12.91
N GLY A 115 -10.95 4.29 11.73
CA GLY A 115 -9.51 4.29 11.48
C GLY A 115 -9.12 5.18 10.32
N VAL A 116 -7.81 5.32 10.14
CA VAL A 116 -7.21 6.04 9.01
C VAL A 116 -6.07 5.20 8.45
N ALA A 117 -6.09 4.98 7.14
CA ALA A 117 -5.00 4.38 6.41
C ALA A 117 -4.21 5.44 5.62
N LEU A 118 -2.91 5.26 5.57
CA LEU A 118 -1.98 6.00 4.72
C LEU A 118 -1.55 5.08 3.59
N LEU A 119 -2.06 5.37 2.39
CA LEU A 119 -1.83 4.61 1.17
C LEU A 119 -0.69 5.23 0.36
N ASN A 120 -0.03 4.44 -0.50
CA ASN A 120 1.01 4.95 -1.40
C ASN A 120 1.14 4.09 -2.68
N ASP A 121 1.81 4.66 -3.69
CA ASP A 121 2.08 4.03 -4.99
C ASP A 121 3.54 3.57 -5.19
N GLY A 122 4.30 3.37 -4.12
CA GLY A 122 5.68 2.86 -4.24
C GLY A 122 6.68 3.41 -3.22
N LYS A 123 6.20 4.04 -2.13
CA LYS A 123 7.05 4.53 -1.04
C LYS A 123 6.91 3.63 0.18
N TYR A 124 7.91 2.80 0.46
CA TYR A 124 7.80 1.69 1.41
C TYR A 124 8.29 2.00 2.83
N GLY A 125 8.89 3.15 3.07
CA GLY A 125 9.33 3.54 4.42
C GLY A 125 8.20 4.23 5.19
N HIS A 126 7.72 3.60 6.26
CA HIS A 126 6.63 4.13 7.08
C HIS A 126 7.03 4.20 8.55
N HIS A 127 6.34 5.03 9.31
CA HIS A 127 6.39 5.00 10.77
C HIS A 127 5.01 5.24 11.38
N ALA A 128 4.85 4.73 12.61
CA ALA A 128 3.74 5.08 13.49
C ALA A 128 4.30 5.36 14.88
N LEU A 129 3.94 6.49 15.46
CA LEU A 129 4.38 6.86 16.81
C LEU A 129 3.29 7.69 17.51
N GLY A 130 2.80 7.19 18.64
CA GLY A 130 1.65 7.79 19.32
C GLY A 130 0.42 7.77 18.41
N ASN A 131 -0.10 8.93 18.09
CA ASN A 131 -1.23 9.11 17.18
C ASN A 131 -0.82 9.61 15.79
N GLU A 132 0.41 9.36 15.36
CA GLU A 132 0.94 9.86 14.09
C GLU A 132 1.30 8.72 13.16
N LEU A 133 0.84 8.80 11.91
CA LEU A 133 1.33 8.01 10.78
C LEU A 133 2.22 8.87 9.88
N GLY A 134 3.27 8.28 9.33
CA GLY A 134 4.11 8.98 8.36
C GLY A 134 4.72 8.04 7.33
N ILE A 135 5.16 8.66 6.24
CA ILE A 135 5.79 7.99 5.11
C ILE A 135 7.03 8.75 4.66
N SER A 136 8.09 8.01 4.35
CA SER A 136 9.33 8.52 3.79
C SER A 136 9.21 8.62 2.27
N LEU A 137 9.37 9.81 1.74
CA LEU A 137 9.19 10.12 0.32
C LEU A 137 10.50 9.99 -0.45
N LEU A 138 11.59 10.58 0.07
CA LEU A 138 12.94 10.52 -0.48
C LEU A 138 13.97 10.45 0.64
N ARG A 139 15.09 9.81 0.40
CA ARG A 139 16.18 9.67 1.37
C ARG A 139 17.47 10.40 0.96
N SER A 140 17.66 10.66 -0.32
CA SER A 140 18.83 11.33 -0.93
C SER A 140 20.17 10.79 -0.40
N PRO A 141 20.43 9.49 -0.47
CA PRO A 141 21.67 8.90 -0.02
C PRO A 141 22.82 9.34 -0.92
N VAL A 142 24.05 9.24 -0.42
CA VAL A 142 25.26 9.50 -1.20
C VAL A 142 26.13 8.26 -1.36
N PHE A 143 25.62 7.09 -0.98
CA PHE A 143 26.28 5.80 -1.13
C PHE A 143 25.21 4.69 -1.23
N PRO A 144 25.38 3.72 -2.13
CA PRO A 144 26.47 3.55 -3.09
C PRO A 144 26.38 4.50 -4.31
N ASP A 145 25.19 5.06 -4.59
CA ASP A 145 24.97 6.02 -5.67
C ASP A 145 24.93 7.46 -5.13
N PHE A 146 25.83 8.31 -5.67
CA PHE A 146 25.91 9.73 -5.28
C PHE A 146 24.76 10.59 -5.80
N LEU A 147 24.02 10.11 -6.79
CA LEU A 147 22.92 10.82 -7.45
C LEU A 147 21.55 10.18 -7.15
N ALA A 148 21.51 9.23 -6.23
CA ALA A 148 20.27 8.59 -5.83
C ALA A 148 19.23 9.63 -5.38
N ASP A 149 17.99 9.48 -5.87
CA ASP A 149 16.87 10.39 -5.69
C ASP A 149 17.05 11.80 -6.30
N GLU A 150 18.14 12.12 -7.01
CA GLU A 150 18.34 13.42 -7.66
C GLU A 150 17.50 13.53 -8.96
N GLY A 151 16.90 14.71 -9.19
CA GLY A 151 16.12 15.03 -10.38
C GLY A 151 14.61 14.92 -10.19
N ALA A 152 13.91 14.79 -11.32
CA ALA A 152 12.45 14.79 -11.36
C ALA A 152 11.86 13.50 -10.77
N GLN A 153 10.94 13.64 -9.84
CA GLN A 153 10.21 12.55 -9.15
C GLN A 153 8.70 12.81 -9.21
N SER A 154 7.90 11.78 -9.38
CA SER A 154 6.44 11.87 -9.28
C SER A 154 5.91 10.64 -8.56
N PHE A 155 5.10 10.84 -7.55
CA PHE A 155 4.47 9.78 -6.76
C PHE A 155 3.19 10.27 -6.08
N THR A 156 2.37 9.32 -5.66
CA THR A 156 1.09 9.60 -4.99
C THR A 156 1.03 8.88 -3.66
N TYR A 157 0.54 9.55 -2.65
CA TYR A 157 0.12 8.95 -1.40
C TYR A 157 -1.26 9.49 -1.02
N ALA A 158 -1.99 8.80 -0.15
CA ALA A 158 -3.34 9.20 0.19
C ALA A 158 -3.70 8.91 1.64
N LEU A 159 -4.58 9.71 2.23
CA LEU A 159 -5.26 9.40 3.46
C LEU A 159 -6.63 8.83 3.15
N LEU A 160 -6.96 7.72 3.79
CA LEU A 160 -8.24 7.05 3.69
C LEU A 160 -8.84 6.88 5.09
N PRO A 161 -9.80 7.73 5.50
CA PRO A 161 -10.61 7.46 6.67
C PRO A 161 -11.59 6.32 6.38
N PHE A 162 -11.77 5.41 7.34
CA PHE A 162 -12.71 4.29 7.22
C PHE A 162 -13.47 4.06 8.53
N ALA A 163 -14.65 3.45 8.42
CA ALA A 163 -15.48 3.05 9.55
C ALA A 163 -15.43 1.53 9.73
N GLY A 164 -15.57 1.05 10.96
CA GLY A 164 -15.58 -0.38 11.28
C GLY A 164 -14.22 -1.04 11.18
N ASP A 165 -14.23 -2.28 10.71
CA ASP A 165 -12.99 -3.02 10.40
C ASP A 165 -12.33 -2.48 9.12
N TRP A 166 -11.00 -2.53 9.07
CA TRP A 166 -10.23 -1.97 7.96
C TRP A 166 -10.47 -2.69 6.62
N LEU A 167 -10.72 -4.00 6.67
CA LEU A 167 -10.98 -4.79 5.47
C LEU A 167 -12.38 -4.48 4.92
N GLU A 168 -13.40 -4.47 5.79
CA GLU A 168 -14.77 -4.07 5.45
C GLU A 168 -14.85 -2.59 5.05
N GLY A 169 -14.01 -1.75 5.68
CA GLY A 169 -13.86 -0.34 5.35
C GLY A 169 -13.14 -0.06 4.03
N GLY A 170 -12.79 -1.11 3.27
CA GLY A 170 -12.31 -1.02 1.90
C GLY A 170 -10.84 -0.59 1.75
N VAL A 171 -10.03 -0.62 2.82
CA VAL A 171 -8.62 -0.18 2.77
C VAL A 171 -7.83 -0.94 1.71
N LEU A 172 -8.02 -2.26 1.63
CA LEU A 172 -7.32 -3.10 0.66
C LEU A 172 -7.70 -2.76 -0.77
N THR A 173 -8.99 -2.57 -1.04
CA THR A 173 -9.52 -2.20 -2.36
C THR A 173 -9.01 -0.84 -2.81
N GLU A 174 -9.09 0.18 -1.94
CA GLU A 174 -8.63 1.54 -2.24
C GLU A 174 -7.10 1.59 -2.44
N ALA A 175 -6.33 0.78 -1.70
CA ALA A 175 -4.90 0.64 -1.90
C ALA A 175 -4.58 -0.04 -3.23
N GLN A 176 -5.37 -1.04 -3.63
CA GLN A 176 -5.25 -1.69 -4.92
C GLN A 176 -5.57 -0.74 -6.07
N ASP A 177 -6.66 0.00 -5.98
CA ASP A 177 -7.08 0.97 -7.00
C ASP A 177 -6.06 2.10 -7.20
N LEU A 178 -5.41 2.53 -6.12
CA LEU A 178 -4.31 3.51 -6.20
C LEU A 178 -3.11 2.98 -6.98
N ASN A 179 -2.79 1.68 -6.81
CA ASN A 179 -1.61 1.04 -7.41
C ASN A 179 -1.88 0.40 -8.78
N GLN A 180 -3.13 0.05 -9.06
CA GLN A 180 -3.58 -0.61 -10.28
C GLN A 180 -4.79 0.11 -10.88
N PRO A 181 -4.62 1.35 -11.36
CA PRO A 181 -5.72 2.11 -11.91
C PRO A 181 -6.30 1.43 -13.16
N LEU A 182 -7.61 1.60 -13.37
CA LEU A 182 -8.28 1.08 -14.55
C LEU A 182 -7.65 1.64 -15.83
N LEU A 183 -7.30 0.73 -16.74
CA LEU A 183 -6.85 1.09 -18.09
C LEU A 183 -8.09 1.17 -19.00
N VAL A 184 -8.35 2.36 -19.56
CA VAL A 184 -9.45 2.58 -20.47
C VAL A 184 -8.91 2.67 -21.89
N GLN A 185 -9.41 1.80 -22.78
CA GLN A 185 -9.08 1.83 -24.19
C GLN A 185 -10.37 1.90 -25.03
N THR A 186 -10.31 2.66 -26.12
CA THR A 186 -11.39 2.65 -27.10
C THR A 186 -11.28 1.37 -27.94
N ALA A 187 -12.29 0.52 -27.87
CA ALA A 187 -12.36 -0.71 -28.65
C ALA A 187 -13.76 -0.90 -29.22
N GLN A 188 -13.88 -1.59 -30.36
CA GLN A 188 -15.15 -2.13 -30.80
C GLN A 188 -15.43 -3.38 -29.96
N VAL A 189 -16.46 -3.32 -29.13
CA VAL A 189 -16.91 -4.47 -28.33
C VAL A 189 -17.87 -5.26 -29.21
N THR A 190 -17.47 -6.44 -29.65
CA THR A 190 -18.39 -7.44 -30.21
C THR A 190 -19.06 -8.16 -29.05
N ASP A 191 -20.39 -8.37 -29.19
CA ASP A 191 -21.28 -8.92 -28.16
C ASP A 191 -20.65 -10.03 -27.29
N GLY A 192 -20.50 -9.76 -26.03
CA GLY A 192 -20.08 -10.69 -24.99
C GLY A 192 -20.05 -9.94 -23.65
N ALA A 193 -21.09 -10.10 -22.85
CA ALA A 193 -21.06 -9.60 -21.48
C ALA A 193 -19.90 -10.26 -20.75
N TRP A 194 -18.84 -9.49 -20.50
CA TRP A 194 -17.75 -9.95 -19.64
C TRP A 194 -18.30 -10.07 -18.22
N GLN A 195 -18.34 -11.30 -17.72
CA GLN A 195 -18.64 -11.53 -16.31
C GLN A 195 -17.32 -11.54 -15.55
N ALA A 196 -17.22 -10.71 -14.52
CA ALA A 196 -16.06 -10.67 -13.68
C ALA A 196 -15.94 -11.94 -12.81
N ILE A 197 -14.72 -12.38 -12.55
CA ILE A 197 -14.47 -13.34 -11.47
C ILE A 197 -14.66 -12.60 -10.15
N ALA A 198 -15.54 -13.11 -9.29
CA ALA A 198 -15.75 -12.58 -7.95
C ALA A 198 -15.43 -13.63 -6.89
N THR A 199 -14.98 -13.17 -5.75
CA THR A 199 -14.66 -13.99 -4.58
C THR A 199 -15.29 -13.35 -3.33
N ASP A 200 -15.19 -14.04 -2.20
CA ASP A 200 -15.52 -13.47 -0.90
C ASP A 200 -14.76 -12.16 -0.67
N PRO A 201 -15.41 -11.07 -0.21
CA PRO A 201 -14.75 -9.78 0.06
C PRO A 201 -13.59 -9.85 1.05
N ALA A 202 -13.56 -10.87 1.91
CA ALA A 202 -12.46 -11.12 2.84
C ALA A 202 -11.22 -11.74 2.19
N LEU A 203 -11.26 -12.04 0.88
CA LEU A 203 -10.14 -12.57 0.12
C LEU A 203 -9.66 -11.55 -0.93
N ALA A 204 -8.37 -11.52 -1.15
CA ALA A 204 -7.75 -10.71 -2.19
C ALA A 204 -7.28 -11.58 -3.37
N ILE A 205 -7.45 -11.04 -4.57
CA ILE A 205 -6.88 -11.62 -5.79
C ILE A 205 -5.44 -11.10 -5.94
N SER A 206 -4.47 -12.01 -5.91
CA SER A 206 -3.07 -11.67 -6.11
C SER A 206 -2.64 -11.78 -7.58
N ALA A 207 -3.22 -12.73 -8.32
CA ALA A 207 -2.91 -12.91 -9.73
C ALA A 207 -4.05 -13.61 -10.47
N LEU A 208 -4.22 -13.24 -11.72
CA LEU A 208 -4.97 -14.00 -12.73
C LEU A 208 -4.10 -14.07 -13.98
N LYS A 209 -3.67 -15.26 -14.37
CA LYS A 209 -2.74 -15.44 -15.48
C LYS A 209 -3.10 -16.66 -16.32
N PRO A 210 -2.66 -16.74 -17.58
CA PRO A 210 -2.68 -18.00 -18.33
C PRO A 210 -1.90 -19.10 -17.59
N ALA A 211 -2.39 -20.33 -17.63
CA ALA A 211 -1.68 -21.46 -17.08
C ALA A 211 -0.44 -21.79 -17.94
N GLU A 212 0.65 -22.25 -17.31
CA GLU A 212 1.92 -22.55 -18.00
C GLU A 212 1.79 -23.68 -19.04
N ASP A 213 0.87 -24.60 -18.81
CA ASP A 213 0.56 -25.69 -19.77
C ASP A 213 -0.34 -25.23 -20.93
N GLY A 214 -0.72 -23.94 -20.98
CA GLY A 214 -1.58 -23.38 -22.00
C GLY A 214 -3.05 -23.76 -21.88
N GLN A 215 -3.46 -24.46 -20.81
CA GLN A 215 -4.85 -24.89 -20.61
C GLN A 215 -5.54 -24.09 -19.51
N GLY A 216 -6.29 -23.07 -19.91
CA GLY A 216 -7.06 -22.25 -18.98
C GLY A 216 -6.26 -21.16 -18.29
N LEU A 217 -6.71 -20.78 -17.09
CA LEU A 217 -6.14 -19.70 -16.29
C LEU A 217 -5.77 -20.21 -14.89
N VAL A 218 -4.85 -19.55 -14.22
CA VAL A 218 -4.58 -19.72 -12.80
C VAL A 218 -4.99 -18.47 -12.06
N LEU A 219 -5.93 -18.62 -11.13
CA LEU A 219 -6.35 -17.59 -10.17
C LEU A 219 -5.62 -17.83 -8.85
N ARG A 220 -4.93 -16.82 -8.32
CA ARG A 220 -4.30 -16.86 -7.00
C ARG A 220 -4.99 -15.91 -6.06
N LEU A 221 -5.41 -16.45 -4.91
CA LEU A 221 -6.05 -15.75 -3.82
C LEU A 221 -5.17 -15.78 -2.57
N TYR A 222 -5.37 -14.81 -1.69
CA TYR A 222 -4.82 -14.83 -0.34
C TYR A 222 -5.80 -14.26 0.67
N GLU A 223 -5.68 -14.70 1.91
CA GLU A 223 -6.40 -14.15 3.06
C GLU A 223 -5.51 -13.07 3.70
N PRO A 224 -5.91 -11.77 3.70
CA PRO A 224 -5.03 -10.66 4.05
C PRO A 224 -5.02 -10.28 5.53
N ALA A 225 -6.03 -10.69 6.33
CA ALA A 225 -6.34 -10.11 7.64
C ALA A 225 -6.07 -11.03 8.84
N GLY A 226 -5.70 -12.29 8.60
CA GLY A 226 -5.46 -13.27 9.66
C GLY A 226 -6.72 -14.03 10.10
N GLY A 227 -7.74 -14.08 9.25
CA GLY A 227 -8.98 -14.79 9.46
C GLY A 227 -9.04 -16.20 8.87
N THR A 228 -10.22 -16.79 8.89
CA THR A 228 -10.53 -18.05 8.20
C THR A 228 -11.74 -17.84 7.30
N VAL A 229 -11.59 -18.07 6.01
CA VAL A 229 -12.59 -17.76 4.99
C VAL A 229 -12.80 -18.96 4.06
N ASN A 230 -14.06 -19.25 3.72
CA ASN A 230 -14.36 -20.19 2.64
C ASN A 230 -14.33 -19.43 1.31
N PRO A 231 -13.45 -19.79 0.35
CA PRO A 231 -13.42 -19.13 -0.94
C PRO A 231 -14.70 -19.46 -1.71
N ASP A 232 -15.56 -18.46 -1.90
CA ASP A 232 -16.72 -18.53 -2.79
C ASP A 232 -16.35 -17.90 -4.13
N LEU A 233 -15.98 -18.75 -5.10
CA LEU A 233 -15.58 -18.30 -6.42
C LEU A 233 -16.79 -18.31 -7.36
N ARG A 234 -17.18 -17.13 -7.82
CA ARG A 234 -18.16 -16.95 -8.89
C ARG A 234 -17.42 -16.74 -10.20
N LEU A 235 -17.58 -17.71 -11.08
CA LEU A 235 -16.90 -17.73 -12.36
C LEU A 235 -17.85 -17.30 -13.48
N PRO A 236 -17.33 -16.72 -14.57
CA PRO A 236 -18.11 -16.47 -15.78
C PRO A 236 -18.70 -17.75 -16.36
N ALA A 237 -19.80 -17.63 -17.12
CA ALA A 237 -20.40 -18.77 -17.83
C ALA A 237 -19.37 -19.42 -18.77
N GLY A 238 -19.35 -20.75 -18.80
CA GLY A 238 -18.38 -21.53 -19.58
C GLY A 238 -17.01 -21.68 -18.91
N TRP A 239 -16.91 -21.34 -17.61
CA TRP A 239 -15.71 -21.56 -16.81
C TRP A 239 -16.02 -22.36 -15.56
N HIS A 240 -15.13 -23.28 -15.19
CA HIS A 240 -15.24 -24.05 -13.96
C HIS A 240 -13.87 -24.21 -13.25
N GLN A 241 -13.89 -24.62 -11.98
CA GLN A 241 -12.68 -24.87 -11.21
C GLN A 241 -12.09 -26.24 -11.61
N GLY A 242 -10.86 -26.25 -12.10
CA GLY A 242 -10.11 -27.46 -12.44
C GLY A 242 -9.33 -28.07 -11.28
N GLY A 243 -9.36 -27.43 -10.10
CA GLY A 243 -8.69 -27.89 -8.89
C GLY A 243 -7.64 -26.92 -8.35
N ALA A 244 -7.19 -27.16 -7.11
CA ALA A 244 -6.10 -26.39 -6.51
C ALA A 244 -4.74 -26.81 -7.08
N VAL A 245 -3.85 -25.83 -7.22
CA VAL A 245 -2.47 -26.03 -7.67
C VAL A 245 -1.49 -25.32 -6.72
N ASN A 246 -0.24 -25.78 -6.71
CA ASN A 246 0.85 -25.08 -6.00
C ASN A 246 1.39 -23.90 -6.83
N LEU A 247 2.47 -23.27 -6.39
CA LEU A 247 3.09 -22.14 -7.10
C LEU A 247 3.78 -22.55 -8.42
N LEU A 248 4.07 -23.82 -8.60
CA LEU A 248 4.60 -24.40 -9.84
C LEU A 248 3.48 -24.95 -10.75
N GLU A 249 2.21 -24.70 -10.37
CA GLU A 249 1.00 -25.16 -11.06
C GLU A 249 0.78 -26.70 -11.07
N GLU A 250 1.50 -27.41 -10.20
CA GLU A 250 1.27 -28.83 -9.97
C GLU A 250 0.03 -29.03 -9.06
N PRO A 251 -0.71 -30.14 -9.24
CA PRO A 251 -1.89 -30.43 -8.40
C PRO A 251 -1.59 -30.38 -6.90
N SER A 252 -2.48 -29.75 -6.16
CA SER A 252 -2.37 -29.54 -4.71
C SER A 252 -3.63 -30.04 -4.01
N ALA A 253 -3.47 -30.60 -2.81
CA ALA A 253 -4.58 -31.06 -1.98
C ALA A 253 -5.26 -29.94 -1.15
N GLN A 254 -4.99 -28.66 -1.44
CA GLN A 254 -5.60 -27.55 -0.73
C GLN A 254 -7.10 -27.41 -1.05
N VAL A 255 -7.94 -27.85 -0.12
CA VAL A 255 -9.40 -27.80 -0.22
C VAL A 255 -10.01 -27.17 1.04
N GLY A 256 -11.29 -26.77 0.97
CA GLY A 256 -12.02 -26.21 2.11
C GLY A 256 -11.66 -24.74 2.43
N ALA A 257 -11.75 -24.37 3.69
CA ALA A 257 -11.48 -22.99 4.13
C ALA A 257 -10.00 -22.59 3.94
N MET A 258 -9.76 -21.31 3.70
CA MET A 258 -8.44 -20.69 3.76
C MET A 258 -8.22 -20.15 5.17
N GLY A 259 -7.16 -20.59 5.83
CA GLY A 259 -6.78 -20.10 7.15
C GLY A 259 -6.05 -18.76 7.10
N PRO A 260 -5.61 -18.24 8.27
CA PRO A 260 -4.90 -16.97 8.39
C PRO A 260 -3.70 -16.89 7.46
N PHE A 261 -3.66 -15.81 6.65
CA PHE A 261 -2.59 -15.49 5.70
C PHE A 261 -2.30 -16.60 4.67
N ALA A 262 -3.27 -17.49 4.45
CA ALA A 262 -3.13 -18.56 3.47
C ALA A 262 -3.14 -18.01 2.04
N ILE A 263 -2.32 -18.62 1.18
CA ILE A 263 -2.30 -18.38 -0.26
C ILE A 263 -2.80 -19.64 -0.95
N ARG A 264 -3.70 -19.48 -1.91
CA ARG A 264 -4.23 -20.57 -2.72
C ARG A 264 -4.24 -20.21 -4.20
N SER A 265 -3.76 -21.13 -5.03
CA SER A 265 -3.93 -21.04 -6.48
C SER A 265 -4.96 -22.07 -6.95
N VAL A 266 -5.85 -21.65 -7.83
CA VAL A 266 -6.90 -22.51 -8.42
C VAL A 266 -6.78 -22.44 -9.93
N LYS A 267 -6.73 -23.58 -10.59
CA LYS A 267 -6.78 -23.66 -12.03
C LYS A 267 -8.23 -23.49 -12.49
N LEU A 268 -8.44 -22.62 -13.46
CA LEU A 268 -9.74 -22.36 -14.08
C LEU A 268 -9.70 -22.92 -15.51
N LEU A 269 -10.66 -23.75 -15.83
CA LEU A 269 -10.77 -24.38 -17.16
C LEU A 269 -12.01 -23.85 -17.87
N ARG A 270 -11.93 -23.82 -19.19
CA ARG A 270 -13.06 -23.44 -20.04
C ARG A 270 -13.76 -24.71 -20.54
N ASP A 271 -15.11 -24.68 -20.56
CA ASP A 271 -15.95 -25.78 -21.09
C ASP A 271 -15.75 -25.99 -22.59
#